data_cab8922c353c582aed8b11fc33ebbf75
#
_entry.id   cab8922c353c582aed8b11fc33ebbf75
#
_cell.length_a   1.000
_cell.length_b   1.000
_cell.length_c   1.000
_cell.angle_alpha   90.00
_cell.angle_beta   90.00
_cell.angle_gamma   90.00
#
_symmetry.space_group_name_H-M   'P 1'
#
loop_
_entity.id
_entity.type
_entity.pdbx_description
1 polymer ?
#
loop_
_entity_poly.entity_id
_entity_poly.type
_entity_poly.pdbx_seq_one_letter_code
_entity_poly.pdbx_strand_id
1 'polypeptide(L)'
;MELALTQDQQLLIDRVATLAHEAFLPRADGYDRAASFPVEDFEDLFRAGLNAPAVPVAYGGLGLGPGSDALTLWMMTKEIARADLSLARCWEGHANSQVLLTAMATDEQKARWFEGIVEQGELWMAWSGEPQSRKPGQKKTYGTTVEEVSGGYVVDGTKVFATGAGHAQWAILLVNTAGPGGARHASDASDSLLLLACDLSDASVSFDDSWWDPIGMRATVSYFVRFDQTFIPKENLIGYPGQYLLENWQTRFTPHYGATFLGAAEAAYDYTLDYVLTQKKGHDPYVQHRIARMAMNVETGHLWLQHVAQLWDAGREDEAKHAGNCVRYLIEHLAMETVDHGVRTCGARSLNRPSRLERIYRDLSFYVRHDNADHVLATIGRGILGQAHDLSFFNPKDADQGAP
;
A
#
# COMPACT_ATOMS: atom_id res chain seq x y z
N MET A 1 -24.99 3.64 -5.63
CA MET A 1 -25.38 2.43 -4.88
C MET A 1 -24.82 2.57 -3.48
N GLU A 2 -25.62 2.43 -2.46
CA GLU A 2 -25.11 2.43 -1.08
C GLU A 2 -24.46 1.07 -0.80
N LEU A 3 -23.24 1.10 -0.26
CA LEU A 3 -22.60 -0.10 0.29
C LEU A 3 -23.46 -0.56 1.50
N ALA A 4 -23.61 -1.87 1.65
CA ALA A 4 -24.33 -2.43 2.80
C ALA A 4 -23.41 -2.38 4.05
N LEU A 5 -23.22 -1.18 4.59
CA LEU A 5 -22.42 -0.94 5.80
C LEU A 5 -23.31 -0.95 7.05
N THR A 6 -22.79 -1.41 8.16
CA THR A 6 -23.40 -1.22 9.47
C THR A 6 -23.29 0.26 9.89
N GLN A 7 -24.08 0.65 10.87
CA GLN A 7 -24.01 2.02 11.40
C GLN A 7 -22.63 2.36 11.97
N ASP A 8 -21.96 1.42 12.66
CA ASP A 8 -20.64 1.64 13.24
C ASP A 8 -19.56 1.76 12.16
N GLN A 9 -19.63 0.95 11.10
CA GLN A 9 -18.77 1.07 9.94
C GLN A 9 -18.90 2.43 9.26
N GLN A 10 -20.15 2.86 9.01
CA GLN A 10 -20.42 4.16 8.41
C GLN A 10 -19.89 5.31 9.28
N LEU A 11 -20.08 5.25 10.60
CA LEU A 11 -19.56 6.28 11.52
C LEU A 11 -18.03 6.39 11.47
N LEU A 12 -17.30 5.28 11.39
CA LEU A 12 -15.84 5.30 11.26
C LEU A 12 -15.40 5.93 9.93
N ILE A 13 -16.04 5.53 8.83
CA ILE A 13 -15.76 6.05 7.51
C ILE A 13 -16.05 7.56 7.44
N ASP A 14 -17.20 8.00 7.99
CA ASP A 14 -17.59 9.41 8.00
C ASP A 14 -16.64 10.28 8.84
N ARG A 15 -16.13 9.75 9.96
CA ARG A 15 -15.10 10.45 10.77
C ARG A 15 -13.84 10.68 9.98
N VAL A 16 -13.35 9.65 9.26
CA VAL A 16 -12.17 9.78 8.40
C VAL A 16 -12.45 10.72 7.23
N ALA A 17 -13.62 10.61 6.58
CA ALA A 17 -14.01 11.48 5.47
C ALA A 17 -14.05 12.97 5.89
N THR A 18 -14.58 13.24 7.08
CA THR A 18 -14.62 14.61 7.65
C THR A 18 -13.20 15.13 7.87
N LEU A 19 -12.36 14.36 8.55
CA LEU A 19 -10.97 14.72 8.80
C LEU A 19 -10.19 14.93 7.51
N ALA A 20 -10.38 14.04 6.55
CA ALA A 20 -9.75 14.11 5.23
C ALA A 20 -10.15 15.39 4.47
N HIS A 21 -11.42 15.75 4.51
CA HIS A 21 -11.91 16.94 3.84
C HIS A 21 -11.47 18.24 4.53
N GLU A 22 -11.57 18.29 5.85
CA GLU A 22 -11.36 19.52 6.61
C GLU A 22 -9.88 19.82 6.90
N ALA A 23 -9.05 18.78 7.08
CA ALA A 23 -7.65 18.91 7.44
C ALA A 23 -6.67 18.48 6.33
N PHE A 24 -6.80 17.26 5.78
CA PHE A 24 -5.79 16.72 4.87
C PHE A 24 -5.82 17.38 3.49
N LEU A 25 -7.00 17.53 2.91
CA LEU A 25 -7.15 18.12 1.58
C LEU A 25 -6.53 19.53 1.47
N PRO A 26 -6.74 20.45 2.43
CA PRO A 26 -6.10 21.77 2.40
C PRO A 26 -4.57 21.74 2.47
N ARG A 27 -3.97 20.78 3.16
CA ARG A 27 -2.52 20.68 3.37
C ARG A 27 -1.77 19.97 2.24
N ALA A 28 -2.46 19.09 1.50
CA ALA A 28 -1.87 18.15 0.55
C ALA A 28 -1.02 18.79 -0.56
N ASP A 29 -1.41 19.97 -1.07
CA ASP A 29 -0.61 20.71 -2.07
C ASP A 29 0.70 21.26 -1.46
N GLY A 30 0.68 21.62 -0.19
CA GLY A 30 1.87 22.06 0.55
C GLY A 30 2.90 20.94 0.68
N TYR A 31 2.46 19.77 1.12
CA TYR A 31 3.32 18.59 1.25
C TYR A 31 3.87 18.10 -0.09
N ASP A 32 3.04 18.06 -1.14
CA ASP A 32 3.48 17.71 -2.49
C ASP A 32 4.59 18.65 -2.99
N ARG A 33 4.41 19.96 -2.83
CA ARG A 33 5.40 20.96 -3.28
C ARG A 33 6.71 20.87 -2.52
N ALA A 34 6.62 20.70 -1.20
CA ALA A 34 7.78 20.59 -0.34
C ALA A 34 8.49 19.22 -0.43
N ALA A 35 7.85 18.22 -1.05
CA ALA A 35 8.25 16.82 -0.97
C ALA A 35 8.49 16.40 0.48
N SER A 36 7.58 16.77 1.39
CA SER A 36 7.70 16.54 2.82
C SER A 36 6.61 15.59 3.34
N PHE A 37 6.97 14.80 4.35
CA PHE A 37 6.04 13.86 4.98
C PHE A 37 4.86 14.60 5.64
N PRO A 38 3.62 14.08 5.57
CA PRO A 38 2.42 14.71 6.12
C PRO A 38 2.31 14.49 7.64
N VAL A 39 3.25 15.03 8.41
CA VAL A 39 3.36 14.83 9.87
C VAL A 39 2.09 15.25 10.59
N GLU A 40 1.59 16.46 10.28
CA GLU A 40 0.39 17.00 10.96
C GLU A 40 -0.86 16.12 10.71
N ASP A 41 -0.96 15.49 9.53
CA ASP A 41 -2.09 14.64 9.20
C ASP A 41 -2.04 13.32 9.98
N PHE A 42 -0.84 12.76 10.21
CA PHE A 42 -0.68 11.60 11.10
C PHE A 42 -0.93 11.96 12.57
N GLU A 43 -0.55 13.14 13.02
CA GLU A 43 -0.89 13.63 14.36
C GLU A 43 -2.40 13.78 14.53
N ASP A 44 -3.12 14.27 13.52
CA ASP A 44 -4.58 14.37 13.54
C ASP A 44 -5.24 12.98 13.57
N LEU A 45 -4.73 12.01 12.79
CA LEU A 45 -5.16 10.61 12.84
C LEU A 45 -4.96 10.01 14.23
N PHE A 46 -3.82 10.25 14.85
CA PHE A 46 -3.52 9.79 16.21
C PHE A 46 -4.46 10.41 17.24
N ARG A 47 -4.61 11.74 17.25
CA ARG A 47 -5.53 12.45 18.16
C ARG A 47 -6.99 12.01 17.99
N ALA A 48 -7.37 11.62 16.78
CA ALA A 48 -8.70 11.09 16.50
C ALA A 48 -8.86 9.60 16.88
N GLY A 49 -7.82 8.93 17.39
CA GLY A 49 -7.86 7.49 17.71
C GLY A 49 -7.94 6.60 16.47
N LEU A 50 -7.42 7.08 15.34
CA LEU A 50 -7.46 6.38 14.05
C LEU A 50 -6.09 5.82 13.62
N ASN A 51 -5.02 6.01 14.43
CA ASN A 51 -3.67 5.56 14.10
C ASN A 51 -3.45 4.04 14.20
N ALA A 52 -4.35 3.32 14.86
CA ALA A 52 -4.26 1.89 15.10
C ALA A 52 -5.40 1.09 14.43
N PRO A 53 -5.61 1.24 13.08
CA PRO A 53 -6.78 0.66 12.43
C PRO A 53 -6.79 -0.86 12.47
N ALA A 54 -5.65 -1.53 12.33
CA ALA A 54 -5.57 -3.00 12.28
C ALA A 54 -4.97 -3.63 13.55
N VAL A 55 -4.64 -2.82 14.56
CA VAL A 55 -4.32 -3.34 15.90
C VAL A 55 -5.59 -3.93 16.51
N PRO A 56 -5.55 -5.14 17.11
CA PRO A 56 -6.72 -5.76 17.71
C PRO A 56 -7.31 -4.91 18.84
N VAL A 57 -8.64 -4.98 19.02
CA VAL A 57 -9.37 -4.26 20.05
C VAL A 57 -8.84 -4.54 21.46
N ALA A 58 -8.38 -5.78 21.70
CA ALA A 58 -7.78 -6.17 22.98
C ALA A 58 -6.50 -5.38 23.34
N TYR A 59 -5.85 -4.76 22.35
CA TYR A 59 -4.67 -3.91 22.53
C TYR A 59 -5.00 -2.41 22.29
N GLY A 60 -6.28 -2.03 22.25
CA GLY A 60 -6.68 -0.63 22.09
C GLY A 60 -6.84 -0.12 20.67
N GLY A 61 -6.70 -0.96 19.66
CA GLY A 61 -6.91 -0.61 18.24
C GLY A 61 -8.36 -0.80 17.77
N LEU A 62 -8.58 -0.63 16.46
CA LEU A 62 -9.90 -0.77 15.84
C LEU A 62 -10.21 -2.20 15.36
N GLY A 63 -9.19 -3.08 15.24
CA GLY A 63 -9.34 -4.48 14.86
C GLY A 63 -9.77 -4.72 13.42
N LEU A 64 -9.49 -3.79 12.52
CA LEU A 64 -9.89 -3.87 11.11
C LEU A 64 -8.89 -4.66 10.26
N GLY A 65 -9.37 -5.26 9.17
CA GLY A 65 -8.49 -5.91 8.18
C GLY A 65 -9.00 -7.25 7.65
N PRO A 66 -8.26 -7.89 6.73
CA PRO A 66 -8.60 -9.20 6.18
C PRO A 66 -8.77 -10.27 7.27
N GLY A 67 -9.92 -10.91 7.30
CA GLY A 67 -10.30 -11.88 8.35
C GLY A 67 -11.04 -11.24 9.54
N SER A 68 -11.31 -9.93 9.50
CA SER A 68 -12.14 -9.20 10.45
C SER A 68 -13.08 -8.27 9.68
N ASP A 69 -12.76 -6.97 9.57
CA ASP A 69 -13.54 -5.99 8.81
C ASP A 69 -12.62 -5.29 7.80
N ALA A 70 -12.40 -5.96 6.68
CA ALA A 70 -11.55 -5.44 5.61
C ALA A 70 -12.19 -4.26 4.87
N LEU A 71 -13.54 -4.29 4.70
CA LEU A 71 -14.24 -3.26 3.93
C LEU A 71 -14.11 -1.88 4.61
N THR A 72 -14.30 -1.81 5.92
CA THR A 72 -14.16 -0.55 6.66
C THR A 72 -12.76 0.01 6.55
N LEU A 73 -11.71 -0.83 6.71
CA LEU A 73 -10.33 -0.41 6.53
C LEU A 73 -10.10 0.18 5.13
N TRP A 74 -10.56 -0.50 4.09
CA TRP A 74 -10.37 -0.06 2.70
C TRP A 74 -11.15 1.22 2.40
N MET A 75 -12.37 1.37 2.93
CA MET A 75 -13.15 2.60 2.74
C MET A 75 -12.57 3.79 3.50
N MET A 76 -12.05 3.60 4.71
CA MET A 76 -11.30 4.64 5.42
C MET A 76 -10.09 5.10 4.59
N THR A 77 -9.31 4.15 4.07
CA THR A 77 -8.14 4.45 3.23
C THR A 77 -8.55 5.17 1.94
N LYS A 78 -9.67 4.77 1.33
CA LYS A 78 -10.24 5.41 0.15
C LYS A 78 -10.59 6.88 0.42
N GLU A 79 -11.19 7.20 1.59
CA GLU A 79 -11.49 8.59 1.95
C GLU A 79 -10.22 9.43 2.17
N ILE A 80 -9.17 8.86 2.78
CA ILE A 80 -7.87 9.53 2.89
C ILE A 80 -7.29 9.78 1.48
N ALA A 81 -7.32 8.78 0.59
CA ALA A 81 -6.82 8.90 -0.78
C ALA A 81 -7.59 9.92 -1.62
N ARG A 82 -8.89 10.09 -1.33
CA ARG A 82 -9.72 11.12 -1.96
C ARG A 82 -9.25 12.51 -1.61
N ALA A 83 -8.63 12.73 -0.46
CA ALA A 83 -8.01 14.00 -0.07
C ALA A 83 -6.56 14.11 -0.55
N ASP A 84 -5.74 13.11 -0.22
CA ASP A 84 -4.32 13.03 -0.54
C ASP A 84 -3.87 11.58 -0.77
N LEU A 85 -3.48 11.25 -2.01
CA LEU A 85 -3.03 9.90 -2.36
C LEU A 85 -1.69 9.55 -1.73
N SER A 86 -0.79 10.53 -1.50
CA SER A 86 0.49 10.31 -0.83
C SER A 86 0.29 9.95 0.64
N LEU A 87 -0.56 10.68 1.36
CA LEU A 87 -0.92 10.35 2.75
C LEU A 87 -1.57 8.96 2.82
N ALA A 88 -2.50 8.66 1.90
CA ALA A 88 -3.17 7.36 1.88
C ALA A 88 -2.20 6.20 1.67
N ARG A 89 -1.15 6.37 0.85
CA ARG A 89 -0.10 5.37 0.68
C ARG A 89 0.70 5.16 1.97
N CYS A 90 1.01 6.23 2.69
CA CYS A 90 1.68 6.12 3.99
C CYS A 90 0.79 5.44 5.04
N TRP A 91 -0.48 5.84 5.11
CA TRP A 91 -1.49 5.22 5.96
C TRP A 91 -1.67 3.72 5.66
N GLU A 92 -1.84 3.38 4.39
CA GLU A 92 -1.98 2.01 3.93
C GLU A 92 -0.76 1.16 4.32
N GLY A 93 0.46 1.68 4.14
CA GLY A 93 1.68 1.01 4.56
C GLY A 93 1.74 0.77 6.07
N HIS A 94 1.32 1.75 6.87
CA HIS A 94 1.20 1.65 8.32
C HIS A 94 0.15 0.61 8.74
N ALA A 95 -1.04 0.65 8.15
CA ALA A 95 -2.11 -0.30 8.44
C ALA A 95 -1.73 -1.74 8.03
N ASN A 96 -1.10 -1.94 6.86
CA ASN A 96 -0.65 -3.25 6.41
C ASN A 96 0.46 -3.82 7.32
N SER A 97 1.33 -2.97 7.88
CA SER A 97 2.31 -3.40 8.89
C SER A 97 1.60 -3.92 10.15
N GLN A 98 0.56 -3.23 10.62
CA GLN A 98 -0.25 -3.70 11.75
C GLN A 98 -0.97 -5.03 11.46
N VAL A 99 -1.47 -5.23 10.22
CA VAL A 99 -2.06 -6.52 9.81
C VAL A 99 -1.02 -7.64 9.90
N LEU A 100 0.22 -7.42 9.44
CA LEU A 100 1.29 -8.41 9.56
C LEU A 100 1.64 -8.71 11.03
N LEU A 101 1.79 -7.67 11.86
CA LEU A 101 2.06 -7.84 13.29
C LEU A 101 0.93 -8.57 14.00
N THR A 102 -0.32 -8.23 13.71
CA THR A 102 -1.50 -8.90 14.29
C THR A 102 -1.51 -10.40 13.99
N ALA A 103 -1.12 -10.76 12.77
CA ALA A 103 -1.17 -12.15 12.32
C ALA A 103 0.06 -12.99 12.72
N MET A 104 1.26 -12.40 12.73
CA MET A 104 2.51 -13.16 12.81
C MET A 104 3.30 -12.93 14.09
N ALA A 105 3.11 -11.79 14.78
CA ALA A 105 3.88 -11.50 15.99
C ALA A 105 3.43 -12.36 17.16
N THR A 106 4.36 -12.68 18.07
CA THR A 106 4.03 -13.31 19.37
C THR A 106 3.26 -12.35 20.27
N ASP A 107 2.65 -12.87 21.33
CA ASP A 107 1.89 -12.02 22.26
C ASP A 107 2.80 -11.01 22.98
N GLU A 108 4.04 -11.36 23.28
CA GLU A 108 5.05 -10.46 23.86
C GLU A 108 5.44 -9.34 22.87
N GLN A 109 5.62 -9.69 21.60
CA GLN A 109 5.88 -8.72 20.54
C GLN A 109 4.70 -7.78 20.35
N LYS A 110 3.47 -8.31 20.30
CA LYS A 110 2.23 -7.53 20.18
C LYS A 110 2.09 -6.56 21.34
N ALA A 111 2.27 -7.00 22.57
CA ALA A 111 2.17 -6.15 23.75
C ALA A 111 3.13 -4.95 23.64
N ARG A 112 4.39 -5.21 23.26
CA ARG A 112 5.42 -4.17 23.13
C ARG A 112 5.16 -3.19 22.00
N TRP A 113 4.84 -3.68 20.79
CA TRP A 113 4.76 -2.85 19.61
C TRP A 113 3.42 -2.13 19.47
N PHE A 114 2.32 -2.77 19.92
CA PHE A 114 1.01 -2.11 19.86
C PHE A 114 0.87 -1.01 20.90
N GLU A 115 1.56 -1.09 22.05
CA GLU A 115 1.64 0.01 23.00
C GLU A 115 2.24 1.27 22.34
N GLY A 116 3.36 1.13 21.61
CA GLY A 116 3.97 2.26 20.88
C GLY A 116 3.03 2.86 19.83
N ILE A 117 2.30 2.02 19.07
CA ILE A 117 1.35 2.48 18.05
C ILE A 117 0.16 3.21 18.69
N VAL A 118 -0.43 2.63 19.74
CA VAL A 118 -1.68 3.12 20.34
C VAL A 118 -1.45 4.32 21.28
N GLU A 119 -0.41 4.26 22.10
CA GLU A 119 -0.17 5.26 23.16
C GLU A 119 0.78 6.38 22.73
N GLN A 120 1.68 6.11 21.76
CA GLN A 120 2.72 7.06 21.36
C GLN A 120 2.58 7.51 19.90
N GLY A 121 1.69 6.90 19.13
CA GLY A 121 1.48 7.24 17.73
C GLY A 121 2.62 6.78 16.82
N GLU A 122 3.39 5.75 17.22
CA GLU A 122 4.49 5.22 16.41
C GLU A 122 4.01 4.73 15.06
N LEU A 123 4.75 5.07 14.01
CA LEU A 123 4.48 4.66 12.64
C LEU A 123 5.34 3.47 12.25
N TRP A 124 4.70 2.51 11.62
CA TRP A 124 5.30 1.30 11.10
C TRP A 124 5.19 1.24 9.59
N MET A 125 6.27 0.85 8.92
CA MET A 125 6.28 0.65 7.47
C MET A 125 6.84 -0.73 7.14
N ALA A 126 6.59 -1.22 5.92
CA ALA A 126 7.19 -2.47 5.43
C ALA A 126 7.99 -2.19 4.15
N TRP A 127 9.28 -2.56 4.16
CA TRP A 127 10.20 -2.23 3.06
C TRP A 127 10.76 -3.49 2.39
N SER A 128 10.40 -3.66 1.12
CA SER A 128 10.89 -4.75 0.27
C SER A 128 11.68 -4.29 -0.95
N GLY A 129 11.54 -3.00 -1.34
CA GLY A 129 12.17 -2.44 -2.54
C GLY A 129 13.69 -2.42 -2.45
N GLU A 130 14.38 -2.75 -3.57
CA GLU A 130 15.84 -2.72 -3.65
C GLU A 130 16.33 -2.08 -4.96
N PRO A 131 17.49 -1.40 -4.95
CA PRO A 131 17.97 -0.62 -6.09
C PRO A 131 18.38 -1.45 -7.30
N GLN A 132 18.53 -2.75 -7.16
CA GLN A 132 19.03 -3.58 -8.25
C GLN A 132 17.92 -4.04 -9.19
N SER A 133 18.08 -3.71 -10.46
CA SER A 133 17.28 -4.30 -11.54
C SER A 133 17.65 -5.78 -11.72
N ARG A 134 16.65 -6.64 -11.86
CA ARG A 134 16.87 -8.05 -12.25
C ARG A 134 17.48 -8.12 -13.63
N LYS A 135 18.42 -9.05 -13.82
CA LYS A 135 18.71 -9.54 -15.18
C LYS A 135 17.54 -10.43 -15.63
N PRO A 136 17.12 -10.35 -16.91
CA PRO A 136 16.09 -11.26 -17.43
C PRO A 136 16.43 -12.72 -17.10
N GLY A 137 15.45 -13.50 -16.62
CA GLY A 137 15.62 -14.90 -16.24
C GLY A 137 16.19 -15.17 -14.84
N GLN A 138 16.48 -14.14 -14.02
CA GLN A 138 16.89 -14.36 -12.63
C GLN A 138 15.71 -14.29 -11.65
N LYS A 139 15.70 -15.20 -10.68
CA LYS A 139 14.75 -15.16 -9.55
C LYS A 139 14.98 -13.89 -8.72
N LYS A 140 13.92 -13.34 -8.12
CA LYS A 140 14.03 -12.16 -7.24
C LYS A 140 14.75 -12.57 -5.96
N THR A 141 15.93 -12.01 -5.77
CA THR A 141 16.65 -12.06 -4.50
C THR A 141 16.83 -10.63 -3.99
N TYR A 142 16.72 -10.45 -2.68
CA TYR A 142 17.02 -9.17 -2.08
C TYR A 142 18.54 -8.98 -2.02
N GLY A 143 19.03 -7.78 -2.39
CA GLY A 143 20.43 -7.39 -2.31
C GLY A 143 20.89 -7.14 -0.87
N THR A 144 19.96 -6.72 -0.02
CA THR A 144 20.16 -6.60 1.43
C THR A 144 20.33 -7.98 2.03
N THR A 145 21.45 -8.21 2.70
CA THR A 145 21.78 -9.49 3.32
C THR A 145 21.57 -9.43 4.81
N VAL A 146 21.28 -10.59 5.39
CA VAL A 146 21.21 -10.78 6.83
C VAL A 146 22.07 -11.96 7.22
N GLU A 147 22.89 -11.78 8.27
CA GLU A 147 23.67 -12.82 8.90
C GLU A 147 23.13 -13.08 10.31
N GLU A 148 22.85 -14.34 10.65
CA GLU A 148 22.48 -14.70 12.00
C GLU A 148 23.74 -14.73 12.87
N VAL A 149 23.72 -13.97 13.97
CA VAL A 149 24.83 -13.85 14.94
C VAL A 149 24.34 -14.17 16.33
N SER A 150 25.25 -14.19 17.30
CA SER A 150 24.87 -14.39 18.70
C SER A 150 23.90 -13.31 19.17
N GLY A 151 22.68 -13.68 19.53
CA GLY A 151 21.65 -12.78 20.07
C GLY A 151 20.78 -12.09 19.03
N GLY A 152 20.99 -12.29 17.72
CA GLY A 152 20.18 -11.63 16.71
C GLY A 152 20.68 -11.76 15.28
N TYR A 153 20.50 -10.69 14.53
CA TYR A 153 20.80 -10.61 13.11
C TYR A 153 21.59 -9.34 12.82
N VAL A 154 22.52 -9.41 11.89
CA VAL A 154 23.19 -8.24 11.32
C VAL A 154 22.72 -8.03 9.90
N VAL A 155 22.11 -6.89 9.63
CA VAL A 155 21.61 -6.50 8.32
C VAL A 155 22.59 -5.56 7.65
N ASP A 156 22.97 -5.88 6.41
CA ASP A 156 23.84 -5.05 5.56
C ASP A 156 23.23 -4.90 4.18
N GLY A 157 23.08 -3.67 3.71
CA GLY A 157 22.56 -3.38 2.39
C GLY A 157 21.70 -2.13 2.30
N THR A 158 20.73 -2.16 1.37
CA THR A 158 19.98 -0.95 1.02
C THR A 158 18.55 -1.26 0.65
N LYS A 159 17.63 -0.34 0.98
CA LYS A 159 16.25 -0.33 0.51
C LYS A 159 15.96 0.95 -0.26
N VAL A 160 15.08 0.86 -1.26
CA VAL A 160 14.58 2.02 -2.04
C VAL A 160 13.06 2.01 -2.04
N PHE A 161 12.46 3.14 -2.39
CA PHE A 161 11.03 3.33 -2.24
C PHE A 161 10.57 3.04 -0.82
N ALA A 162 11.43 3.38 0.15
CA ALA A 162 11.19 3.19 1.57
C ALA A 162 10.21 4.26 2.07
N THR A 163 8.91 4.04 1.83
CA THR A 163 7.83 4.97 2.20
C THR A 163 7.93 5.35 3.67
N GLY A 164 7.84 6.66 3.98
CA GLY A 164 7.90 7.18 5.35
C GLY A 164 9.31 7.19 5.95
N ALA A 165 10.36 7.02 5.15
CA ALA A 165 11.75 7.02 5.62
C ALA A 165 12.09 8.34 6.34
N GLY A 166 12.74 8.24 7.52
CA GLY A 166 13.07 9.38 8.38
C GLY A 166 11.90 9.89 9.26
N HIS A 167 10.70 9.32 9.12
CA HIS A 167 9.52 9.67 9.92
C HIS A 167 8.86 8.48 10.63
N ALA A 168 8.94 7.27 10.06
CA ALA A 168 8.54 6.06 10.75
C ALA A 168 9.54 5.70 11.85
N GLN A 169 9.06 5.15 12.96
CA GLN A 169 9.89 4.66 14.07
C GLN A 169 10.36 3.24 13.78
N TRP A 170 9.55 2.44 13.10
CA TRP A 170 9.83 1.05 12.83
C TRP A 170 9.63 0.68 11.35
N ALA A 171 10.49 -0.23 10.87
CA ALA A 171 10.29 -0.87 9.59
C ALA A 171 10.29 -2.39 9.69
N ILE A 172 9.34 -3.05 9.04
CA ILE A 172 9.39 -4.48 8.75
C ILE A 172 10.26 -4.65 7.52
N LEU A 173 11.45 -5.17 7.68
CA LEU A 173 12.38 -5.45 6.59
C LEU A 173 12.14 -6.85 6.03
N LEU A 174 11.91 -6.93 4.72
CA LEU A 174 11.90 -8.19 3.99
C LEU A 174 13.32 -8.44 3.47
N VAL A 175 14.01 -9.41 4.07
CA VAL A 175 15.43 -9.70 3.79
C VAL A 175 15.67 -11.21 3.68
N ASN A 176 16.68 -11.62 2.91
CA ASN A 176 17.06 -13.03 2.80
C ASN A 176 18.29 -13.32 3.65
N THR A 177 18.29 -14.47 4.34
CA THR A 177 19.49 -15.00 4.97
C THR A 177 20.56 -15.30 3.91
N ALA A 178 21.81 -14.96 4.22
CA ALA A 178 22.96 -15.46 3.46
C ALA A 178 23.10 -16.95 3.77
N GLY A 179 23.04 -17.81 2.75
CA GLY A 179 23.32 -19.24 2.94
C GLY A 179 24.77 -19.48 3.35
N PRO A 180 25.11 -20.68 3.89
CA PRO A 180 26.47 -21.05 4.24
C PRO A 180 27.43 -20.82 3.04
N GLY A 181 28.44 -19.99 3.24
CA GLY A 181 29.40 -19.62 2.20
C GLY A 181 29.00 -18.42 1.34
N GLY A 182 27.97 -17.63 1.72
CA GLY A 182 27.54 -16.44 0.99
C GLY A 182 26.84 -16.72 -0.34
N ALA A 183 26.64 -17.99 -0.70
CA ALA A 183 25.92 -18.38 -1.90
C ALA A 183 24.40 -18.36 -1.66
N ARG A 184 23.73 -17.44 -2.32
CA ARG A 184 22.26 -17.40 -2.36
C ARG A 184 21.75 -18.47 -3.30
N HIS A 185 21.31 -19.59 -2.78
CA HIS A 185 20.62 -20.59 -3.59
C HIS A 185 19.21 -20.10 -3.92
N ALA A 186 18.96 -19.86 -5.19
CA ALA A 186 17.68 -19.37 -5.67
C ALA A 186 16.52 -20.37 -5.48
N SER A 187 16.80 -21.64 -5.15
CA SER A 187 15.81 -22.67 -4.81
C SER A 187 15.16 -22.47 -3.45
N ASP A 188 15.84 -21.80 -2.50
CA ASP A 188 15.43 -21.72 -1.09
C ASP A 188 14.95 -20.29 -0.71
N ALA A 189 14.64 -19.44 -1.71
CA ALA A 189 14.24 -18.06 -1.45
C ALA A 189 12.96 -17.94 -0.60
N SER A 190 12.06 -18.92 -0.67
CA SER A 190 10.86 -18.97 0.17
C SER A 190 11.21 -19.22 1.63
N ASP A 191 12.14 -20.13 1.91
CA ASP A 191 12.46 -20.56 3.29
C ASP A 191 13.48 -19.62 3.96
N SER A 192 14.15 -18.77 3.17
CA SER A 192 15.18 -17.84 3.66
C SER A 192 14.69 -16.42 3.88
N LEU A 193 13.45 -16.08 3.48
CA LEU A 193 12.92 -14.74 3.66
C LEU A 193 12.52 -14.52 5.11
N LEU A 194 13.16 -13.54 5.74
CA LEU A 194 12.82 -13.09 7.09
C LEU A 194 12.04 -11.78 7.05
N LEU A 195 11.14 -11.61 8.01
CA LEU A 195 10.56 -10.32 8.37
C LEU A 195 11.19 -9.88 9.68
N LEU A 196 11.96 -8.81 9.64
CA LEU A 196 12.66 -8.27 10.81
C LEU A 196 12.11 -6.90 11.16
N ALA A 197 11.68 -6.71 12.42
CA ALA A 197 11.34 -5.39 12.94
C ALA A 197 12.63 -4.62 13.27
N CYS A 198 12.90 -3.58 12.46
CA CYS A 198 14.07 -2.71 12.61
C CYS A 198 13.67 -1.41 13.28
N ASP A 199 14.36 -1.05 14.36
CA ASP A 199 14.30 0.27 14.97
C ASP A 199 15.06 1.26 14.06
N LEU A 200 14.35 2.25 13.54
CA LEU A 200 14.91 3.22 12.59
C LEU A 200 15.66 4.38 13.26
N SER A 201 15.68 4.43 14.60
CA SER A 201 16.49 5.36 15.36
C SER A 201 17.94 4.89 15.54
N ASP A 202 18.26 3.64 15.16
CA ASP A 202 19.62 3.10 15.24
C ASP A 202 20.57 3.88 14.34
N ALA A 203 21.72 4.29 14.88
CA ALA A 203 22.72 5.12 14.20
C ALA A 203 23.33 4.47 12.94
N SER A 204 23.20 3.14 12.78
CA SER A 204 23.64 2.40 11.60
C SER A 204 22.65 2.48 10.43
N VAL A 205 21.45 3.04 10.67
CA VAL A 205 20.43 3.28 9.63
C VAL A 205 20.58 4.72 9.13
N SER A 206 20.74 4.90 7.84
CA SER A 206 20.84 6.24 7.25
C SER A 206 19.92 6.42 6.07
N PHE A 207 19.44 7.65 5.88
CA PHE A 207 18.44 8.02 4.88
C PHE A 207 19.07 9.00 3.88
N ASP A 208 18.91 8.73 2.57
CA ASP A 208 19.34 9.63 1.50
C ASP A 208 18.11 10.18 0.79
N ASP A 209 17.75 11.42 1.14
CA ASP A 209 16.64 12.17 0.58
C ASP A 209 16.92 12.71 -0.83
N SER A 210 18.20 12.87 -1.19
CA SER A 210 18.61 13.38 -2.50
C SER A 210 18.18 12.45 -3.65
N TRP A 211 17.92 11.19 -3.35
CA TRP A 211 17.40 10.21 -4.29
C TRP A 211 15.91 10.44 -4.64
N TRP A 212 15.14 11.19 -3.82
CA TRP A 212 13.70 11.30 -3.92
C TRP A 212 13.25 12.57 -4.64
N ASP A 213 13.12 12.51 -5.96
CA ASP A 213 12.54 13.59 -6.78
C ASP A 213 11.59 13.04 -7.87
N PRO A 214 10.52 12.33 -7.49
CA PRO A 214 9.56 11.78 -8.44
C PRO A 214 8.62 12.83 -8.99
N ILE A 215 7.94 12.50 -10.10
CA ILE A 215 6.89 13.37 -10.68
C ILE A 215 5.64 13.43 -9.81
N GLY A 216 5.33 12.38 -9.03
CA GLY A 216 4.17 12.26 -8.16
C GLY A 216 4.49 11.49 -6.89
N MET A 217 3.54 11.39 -5.95
CA MET A 217 3.72 10.75 -4.66
C MET A 217 4.85 11.37 -3.81
N ARG A 218 5.12 12.65 -4.02
CA ARG A 218 6.29 13.35 -3.45
C ARG A 218 6.27 13.33 -1.93
N ALA A 219 5.09 13.48 -1.33
CA ALA A 219 4.91 13.51 0.13
C ALA A 219 5.02 12.14 0.81
N THR A 220 5.22 11.04 0.06
CA THR A 220 5.52 9.74 0.69
C THR A 220 6.94 9.62 1.22
N VAL A 221 7.84 10.56 0.86
CA VAL A 221 9.25 10.59 1.24
C VAL A 221 9.89 9.20 1.22
N SER A 222 9.74 8.52 0.07
CA SER A 222 10.16 7.12 -0.10
C SER A 222 11.65 7.03 -0.44
N TYR A 223 12.49 7.43 0.51
CA TYR A 223 13.93 7.63 0.35
C TYR A 223 14.71 6.34 0.04
N PHE A 224 15.97 6.50 -0.28
CA PHE A 224 16.96 5.45 -0.26
C PHE A 224 17.44 5.28 1.19
N VAL A 225 17.44 4.04 1.69
CA VAL A 225 17.86 3.71 3.05
C VAL A 225 19.03 2.75 3.01
N ARG A 226 20.05 3.02 3.82
CA ARG A 226 21.21 2.17 3.98
C ARG A 226 21.25 1.60 5.39
N PHE A 227 21.56 0.33 5.48
CA PHE A 227 21.85 -0.42 6.70
C PHE A 227 23.34 -0.77 6.68
N ASP A 228 24.11 -0.25 7.66
CA ASP A 228 25.54 -0.48 7.78
C ASP A 228 25.82 -1.33 9.02
N GLN A 229 25.84 -2.67 8.82
CA GLN A 229 26.01 -3.64 9.89
C GLN A 229 24.95 -3.45 11.02
N THR A 230 23.72 -3.16 10.65
CA THR A 230 22.63 -2.88 11.60
C THR A 230 22.25 -4.14 12.37
N PHE A 231 22.43 -4.10 13.70
CA PHE A 231 22.06 -5.22 14.57
C PHE A 231 20.58 -5.20 14.91
N ILE A 232 19.89 -6.31 14.65
CA ILE A 232 18.49 -6.51 15.01
C ILE A 232 18.41 -7.68 16.01
N PRO A 233 17.88 -7.45 17.21
CA PRO A 233 17.71 -8.51 18.22
C PRO A 233 16.88 -9.69 17.72
N LYS A 234 17.16 -10.89 18.23
CA LYS A 234 16.45 -12.13 17.80
C LYS A 234 14.95 -12.07 18.08
N GLU A 235 14.55 -11.41 19.14
CA GLU A 235 13.16 -11.17 19.53
C GLU A 235 12.41 -10.22 18.56
N ASN A 236 13.08 -9.63 17.60
CA ASN A 236 12.50 -8.80 16.55
C ASN A 236 12.24 -9.57 15.24
N LEU A 237 12.45 -10.89 15.21
CA LEU A 237 11.97 -11.74 14.12
C LEU A 237 10.45 -11.88 14.20
N ILE A 238 9.74 -11.50 13.14
CA ILE A 238 8.28 -11.59 13.02
C ILE A 238 7.94 -12.92 12.33
N GLY A 239 7.16 -13.76 13.02
CA GLY A 239 6.76 -15.07 12.51
C GLY A 239 7.93 -16.05 12.38
N TYR A 240 7.92 -16.86 11.35
CA TYR A 240 8.98 -17.81 11.04
C TYR A 240 9.56 -17.59 9.62
N PRO A 241 10.79 -18.06 9.35
CA PRO A 241 11.40 -17.92 8.02
C PRO A 241 10.51 -18.45 6.90
N GLY A 242 10.31 -17.65 5.86
CA GLY A 242 9.49 -18.00 4.71
C GLY A 242 7.99 -17.76 4.85
N GLN A 243 7.45 -17.53 6.05
CA GLN A 243 6.00 -17.45 6.31
C GLN A 243 5.27 -16.51 5.36
N TYR A 244 5.83 -15.32 5.10
CA TYR A 244 5.22 -14.32 4.24
C TYR A 244 4.92 -14.85 2.82
N LEU A 245 5.85 -15.61 2.26
CA LEU A 245 5.69 -16.18 0.91
C LEU A 245 4.86 -17.47 0.92
N LEU A 246 5.09 -18.34 1.90
CA LEU A 246 4.40 -19.63 1.99
C LEU A 246 2.88 -19.46 2.18
N GLU A 247 2.46 -18.42 2.91
CA GLU A 247 1.06 -18.11 3.17
C GLU A 247 0.47 -17.08 2.19
N ASN A 248 1.23 -16.66 1.16
CA ASN A 248 0.81 -15.69 0.15
C ASN A 248 0.28 -14.36 0.74
N TRP A 249 0.98 -13.81 1.72
CA TRP A 249 0.55 -12.59 2.43
C TRP A 249 0.37 -11.39 1.52
N GLN A 250 1.17 -11.27 0.47
CA GLN A 250 1.08 -10.15 -0.45
C GLN A 250 -0.31 -10.02 -1.09
N THR A 251 -0.96 -11.13 -1.41
CA THR A 251 -2.28 -11.12 -2.05
C THR A 251 -3.38 -10.59 -1.13
N ARG A 252 -3.14 -10.56 0.19
CA ARG A 252 -4.07 -9.98 1.17
C ARG A 252 -4.09 -8.45 1.12
N PHE A 253 -3.01 -7.84 0.62
CA PHE A 253 -2.85 -6.38 0.55
C PHE A 253 -3.31 -5.78 -0.79
N THR A 254 -3.45 -6.59 -1.83
CA THR A 254 -3.81 -6.09 -3.18
C THR A 254 -5.12 -5.30 -3.24
N PRO A 255 -6.22 -5.67 -2.53
CA PRO A 255 -7.44 -4.85 -2.50
C PRO A 255 -7.23 -3.49 -1.83
N HIS A 256 -6.33 -3.40 -0.86
CA HIS A 256 -6.03 -2.15 -0.15
C HIS A 256 -5.39 -1.12 -1.11
N TYR A 257 -4.47 -1.56 -2.01
CA TYR A 257 -3.98 -0.72 -3.11
C TYR A 257 -5.12 -0.27 -4.03
N GLY A 258 -6.05 -1.18 -4.35
CA GLY A 258 -7.25 -0.86 -5.12
C GLY A 258 -8.09 0.26 -4.46
N ALA A 259 -8.22 0.25 -3.14
CA ALA A 259 -8.94 1.27 -2.39
C ALA A 259 -8.27 2.65 -2.51
N THR A 260 -6.94 2.73 -2.46
CA THR A 260 -6.23 4.01 -2.68
C THR A 260 -6.44 4.55 -4.09
N PHE A 261 -6.39 3.68 -5.11
CA PHE A 261 -6.65 4.08 -6.50
C PHE A 261 -8.09 4.57 -6.71
N LEU A 262 -9.05 3.90 -6.05
CA LEU A 262 -10.45 4.30 -6.09
C LEU A 262 -10.66 5.70 -5.48
N GLY A 263 -10.01 6.00 -4.37
CA GLY A 263 -10.04 7.33 -3.76
C GLY A 263 -9.50 8.43 -4.69
N ALA A 264 -8.41 8.17 -5.41
CA ALA A 264 -7.90 9.07 -6.43
C ALA A 264 -8.88 9.25 -7.61
N ALA A 265 -9.57 8.17 -8.02
CA ALA A 265 -10.61 8.24 -9.05
C ALA A 265 -11.80 9.11 -8.61
N GLU A 266 -12.28 8.92 -7.38
CA GLU A 266 -13.33 9.76 -6.79
C GLU A 266 -12.91 11.22 -6.70
N ALA A 267 -11.68 11.49 -6.26
CA ALA A 267 -11.15 12.85 -6.21
C ALA A 267 -11.14 13.53 -7.58
N ALA A 268 -10.77 12.80 -8.64
CA ALA A 268 -10.81 13.29 -10.01
C ALA A 268 -12.24 13.50 -10.52
N TYR A 269 -13.15 12.59 -10.16
CA TYR A 269 -14.57 12.70 -10.51
C TYR A 269 -15.20 13.93 -9.84
N ASP A 270 -15.01 14.12 -8.53
CA ASP A 270 -15.53 15.27 -7.80
C ASP A 270 -15.02 16.60 -8.37
N TYR A 271 -13.70 16.69 -8.59
CA TYR A 271 -13.10 17.87 -9.20
C TYR A 271 -13.71 18.18 -10.57
N THR A 272 -13.91 17.14 -11.39
CA THR A 272 -14.45 17.31 -12.74
C THR A 272 -15.91 17.70 -12.69
N LEU A 273 -16.69 17.13 -11.78
CA LEU A 273 -18.11 17.47 -11.61
C LEU A 273 -18.28 18.92 -11.17
N ASP A 274 -17.52 19.36 -10.15
CA ASP A 274 -17.51 20.77 -9.71
C ASP A 274 -17.13 21.72 -10.84
N TYR A 275 -16.07 21.40 -11.59
CA TYR A 275 -15.65 22.17 -12.75
C TYR A 275 -16.76 22.29 -13.79
N VAL A 276 -17.44 21.19 -14.14
CA VAL A 276 -18.52 21.16 -15.14
C VAL A 276 -19.70 22.01 -14.71
N LEU A 277 -20.09 21.92 -13.44
CA LEU A 277 -21.19 22.70 -12.86
C LEU A 277 -20.85 24.20 -12.81
N THR A 278 -19.67 24.54 -12.30
CA THR A 278 -19.19 25.92 -12.20
C THR A 278 -19.04 26.57 -13.56
N GLN A 279 -18.52 25.85 -14.56
CA GLN A 279 -18.35 26.35 -15.93
C GLN A 279 -19.60 26.23 -16.81
N LYS A 280 -20.73 25.74 -16.25
CA LYS A 280 -22.02 25.53 -16.94
C LYS A 280 -21.89 24.69 -18.22
N LYS A 281 -21.01 23.67 -18.21
CA LYS A 281 -20.75 22.80 -19.37
C LYS A 281 -21.61 21.53 -19.41
N GLY A 282 -22.55 21.36 -18.48
CA GLY A 282 -23.35 20.14 -18.33
C GLY A 282 -24.29 19.82 -19.50
N HIS A 283 -24.49 20.73 -20.47
CA HIS A 283 -25.30 20.50 -21.66
C HIS A 283 -24.51 19.93 -22.86
N ASP A 284 -23.16 19.86 -22.76
CA ASP A 284 -22.32 19.29 -23.80
C ASP A 284 -22.41 17.75 -23.76
N PRO A 285 -22.83 17.09 -24.86
CA PRO A 285 -23.03 15.65 -24.89
C PRO A 285 -21.72 14.87 -24.69
N TYR A 286 -20.57 15.40 -25.05
CA TYR A 286 -19.26 14.78 -24.81
C TYR A 286 -18.85 14.87 -23.34
N VAL A 287 -19.20 15.95 -22.67
CA VAL A 287 -19.03 16.10 -21.22
C VAL A 287 -19.94 15.11 -20.48
N GLN A 288 -21.23 15.05 -20.85
CA GLN A 288 -22.19 14.11 -20.28
C GLN A 288 -21.73 12.65 -20.41
N HIS A 289 -21.22 12.27 -21.59
CA HIS A 289 -20.64 10.94 -21.81
C HIS A 289 -19.50 10.64 -20.86
N ARG A 290 -18.55 11.57 -20.70
CA ARG A 290 -17.38 11.37 -19.82
C ARG A 290 -17.78 11.28 -18.36
N ILE A 291 -18.65 12.16 -17.88
CA ILE A 291 -19.19 12.13 -16.51
C ILE A 291 -19.86 10.77 -16.22
N ALA A 292 -20.66 10.24 -17.16
CA ALA A 292 -21.29 8.94 -17.01
C ALA A 292 -20.25 7.82 -16.91
N ARG A 293 -19.19 7.83 -17.74
CA ARG A 293 -18.09 6.86 -17.66
C ARG A 293 -17.38 6.91 -16.32
N MET A 294 -17.03 8.13 -15.85
CA MET A 294 -16.36 8.32 -14.55
C MET A 294 -17.22 7.78 -13.39
N ALA A 295 -18.52 8.09 -13.38
CA ALA A 295 -19.45 7.59 -12.37
C ALA A 295 -19.52 6.07 -12.35
N MET A 296 -19.66 5.44 -13.52
CA MET A 296 -19.70 3.98 -13.67
C MET A 296 -18.38 3.33 -13.23
N ASN A 297 -17.24 3.93 -13.53
CA ASN A 297 -15.93 3.41 -13.12
C ASN A 297 -15.80 3.40 -11.59
N VAL A 298 -16.17 4.52 -10.95
CA VAL A 298 -16.15 4.63 -9.49
C VAL A 298 -17.09 3.61 -8.84
N GLU A 299 -18.32 3.52 -9.32
CA GLU A 299 -19.31 2.55 -8.82
C GLU A 299 -18.83 1.10 -8.98
N THR A 300 -18.22 0.77 -10.12
CA THR A 300 -17.64 -0.56 -10.37
C THR A 300 -16.52 -0.87 -9.36
N GLY A 301 -15.66 0.10 -9.06
CA GLY A 301 -14.60 -0.06 -8.05
C GLY A 301 -15.16 -0.40 -6.67
N HIS A 302 -16.20 0.29 -6.22
CA HIS A 302 -16.89 0.00 -4.96
C HIS A 302 -17.45 -1.42 -4.91
N LEU A 303 -18.17 -1.82 -5.96
CA LEU A 303 -18.78 -3.15 -6.04
C LEU A 303 -17.75 -4.27 -5.94
N TRP A 304 -16.61 -4.11 -6.60
CA TRP A 304 -15.53 -5.09 -6.55
C TRP A 304 -14.86 -5.18 -5.19
N LEU A 305 -14.58 -4.04 -4.52
CA LEU A 305 -14.02 -4.04 -3.16
C LEU A 305 -14.99 -4.69 -2.17
N GLN A 306 -16.28 -4.39 -2.27
CA GLN A 306 -17.32 -5.03 -1.46
C GLN A 306 -17.37 -6.54 -1.69
N HIS A 307 -17.28 -6.99 -2.95
CA HIS A 307 -17.26 -8.41 -3.27
C HIS A 307 -16.07 -9.13 -2.63
N VAL A 308 -14.86 -8.54 -2.73
CA VAL A 308 -13.67 -9.15 -2.11
C VAL A 308 -13.79 -9.20 -0.59
N ALA A 309 -14.31 -8.13 0.04
CA ALA A 309 -14.54 -8.12 1.48
C ALA A 309 -15.51 -9.22 1.91
N GLN A 310 -16.63 -9.40 1.19
CA GLN A 310 -17.59 -10.47 1.45
C GLN A 310 -16.98 -11.88 1.35
N LEU A 311 -16.02 -12.08 0.45
CA LEU A 311 -15.28 -13.35 0.37
C LEU A 311 -14.41 -13.58 1.61
N TRP A 312 -13.73 -12.54 2.14
CA TRP A 312 -12.99 -12.60 3.39
C TRP A 312 -13.90 -12.90 4.58
N ASP A 313 -15.03 -12.21 4.70
CA ASP A 313 -16.00 -12.39 5.78
C ASP A 313 -16.63 -13.80 5.78
N ALA A 314 -16.78 -14.39 4.58
CA ALA A 314 -17.26 -15.76 4.42
C ALA A 314 -16.19 -16.84 4.64
N GLY A 315 -14.93 -16.48 4.98
CA GLY A 315 -13.82 -17.42 5.15
C GLY A 315 -13.37 -18.09 3.83
N ARG A 316 -13.73 -17.51 2.66
CA ARG A 316 -13.37 -18.03 1.33
C ARG A 316 -12.02 -17.44 0.89
N GLU A 317 -10.97 -17.72 1.66
CA GLU A 317 -9.67 -17.05 1.52
C GLU A 317 -9.03 -17.17 0.13
N ASP A 318 -9.04 -18.35 -0.49
CA ASP A 318 -8.40 -18.54 -1.80
C ASP A 318 -9.13 -17.77 -2.91
N GLU A 319 -10.46 -17.69 -2.80
CA GLU A 319 -11.25 -16.88 -3.72
C GLU A 319 -11.06 -15.38 -3.44
N ALA A 320 -10.95 -14.98 -2.17
CA ALA A 320 -10.67 -13.61 -1.79
C ALA A 320 -9.30 -13.14 -2.30
N LYS A 321 -8.26 -13.98 -2.20
CA LYS A 321 -6.92 -13.71 -2.73
C LYS A 321 -6.94 -13.57 -4.25
N HIS A 322 -7.64 -14.48 -4.95
CA HIS A 322 -7.80 -14.41 -6.41
C HIS A 322 -8.55 -13.14 -6.84
N ALA A 323 -9.71 -12.89 -6.24
CA ALA A 323 -10.51 -11.70 -6.51
C ALA A 323 -9.77 -10.41 -6.14
N GLY A 324 -8.94 -10.43 -5.10
CA GLY A 324 -8.06 -9.33 -4.70
C GLY A 324 -7.05 -8.94 -5.78
N ASN A 325 -6.44 -9.91 -6.44
CA ASN A 325 -5.57 -9.65 -7.58
C ASN A 325 -6.33 -9.06 -8.76
N CYS A 326 -7.52 -9.61 -9.05
CA CYS A 326 -8.38 -9.09 -10.12
C CYS A 326 -8.80 -7.65 -9.84
N VAL A 327 -9.25 -7.35 -8.61
CA VAL A 327 -9.74 -6.03 -8.24
C VAL A 327 -8.64 -4.97 -8.26
N ARG A 328 -7.45 -5.30 -7.82
CA ARG A 328 -6.30 -4.37 -7.86
C ARG A 328 -6.03 -3.91 -9.29
N TYR A 329 -5.96 -4.84 -10.25
CA TYR A 329 -5.77 -4.50 -11.65
C TYR A 329 -6.95 -3.72 -12.24
N LEU A 330 -8.17 -4.18 -11.97
CA LEU A 330 -9.38 -3.56 -12.51
C LEU A 330 -9.51 -2.11 -12.03
N ILE A 331 -9.34 -1.86 -10.72
CA ILE A 331 -9.46 -0.49 -10.18
C ILE A 331 -8.33 0.39 -10.68
N GLU A 332 -7.10 -0.11 -10.84
CA GLU A 332 -6.02 0.64 -11.49
C GLU A 332 -6.47 1.16 -12.86
N HIS A 333 -7.01 0.27 -13.69
CA HIS A 333 -7.47 0.63 -15.04
C HIS A 333 -8.62 1.64 -15.02
N LEU A 334 -9.64 1.39 -14.18
CA LEU A 334 -10.79 2.29 -14.02
C LEU A 334 -10.40 3.67 -13.48
N ALA A 335 -9.45 3.72 -12.54
CA ALA A 335 -8.98 4.96 -11.97
C ALA A 335 -8.20 5.81 -12.99
N MET A 336 -7.29 5.19 -13.74
CA MET A 336 -6.55 5.86 -14.80
C MET A 336 -7.48 6.39 -15.90
N GLU A 337 -8.50 5.62 -16.33
CA GLU A 337 -9.51 6.06 -17.28
C GLU A 337 -10.32 7.24 -16.72
N THR A 338 -10.69 7.20 -15.44
CA THR A 338 -11.43 8.27 -14.78
C THR A 338 -10.63 9.57 -14.75
N VAL A 339 -9.35 9.51 -14.39
CA VAL A 339 -8.47 10.69 -14.41
C VAL A 339 -8.29 11.23 -15.83
N ASP A 340 -8.11 10.37 -16.86
CA ASP A 340 -8.02 10.79 -18.27
C ASP A 340 -9.31 11.52 -18.74
N HIS A 341 -10.48 10.99 -18.39
CA HIS A 341 -11.75 11.66 -18.66
C HIS A 341 -11.87 13.01 -17.97
N GLY A 342 -11.39 13.15 -16.74
CA GLY A 342 -11.32 14.41 -16.01
C GLY A 342 -10.44 15.43 -16.74
N VAL A 343 -9.23 15.05 -17.11
CA VAL A 343 -8.29 15.90 -17.86
C VAL A 343 -8.87 16.35 -19.20
N ARG A 344 -9.48 15.45 -19.97
CA ARG A 344 -10.13 15.77 -21.26
C ARG A 344 -11.31 16.73 -21.09
N THR A 345 -12.03 16.64 -19.97
CA THR A 345 -13.19 17.50 -19.69
C THR A 345 -12.79 18.90 -19.25
N CYS A 346 -11.80 18.98 -18.35
CA CYS A 346 -11.32 20.23 -17.77
C CYS A 346 -10.29 20.95 -18.66
N GLY A 347 -9.59 20.21 -19.54
CA GLY A 347 -8.59 20.72 -20.46
C GLY A 347 -7.24 21.05 -19.79
N ALA A 348 -6.29 21.57 -20.56
CA ALA A 348 -4.91 21.80 -20.14
C ALA A 348 -4.76 22.67 -18.87
N ARG A 349 -5.72 23.54 -18.57
CA ARG A 349 -5.68 24.37 -17.35
C ARG A 349 -5.71 23.53 -16.08
N SER A 350 -6.37 22.38 -16.11
CA SER A 350 -6.44 21.45 -14.97
C SER A 350 -5.12 20.71 -14.70
N LEU A 351 -4.19 20.75 -15.64
CA LEU A 351 -2.85 20.20 -15.50
C LEU A 351 -1.80 21.29 -15.18
N ASN A 352 -2.24 22.49 -14.83
CA ASN A 352 -1.37 23.57 -14.40
C ASN A 352 -1.50 23.75 -12.88
N ARG A 353 -0.36 23.84 -12.17
CA ARG A 353 -0.38 24.12 -10.73
C ARG A 353 -1.03 25.47 -10.43
N PRO A 354 -1.83 25.60 -9.40
CA PRO A 354 -2.07 24.67 -8.29
C PRO A 354 -3.35 23.81 -8.42
N SER A 355 -3.67 23.31 -9.60
CA SER A 355 -4.87 22.49 -9.79
C SER A 355 -4.75 21.16 -9.04
N ARG A 356 -5.80 20.78 -8.27
CA ARG A 356 -5.88 19.48 -7.60
C ARG A 356 -5.80 18.32 -8.60
N LEU A 357 -6.41 18.44 -9.79
CA LEU A 357 -6.39 17.37 -10.79
C LEU A 357 -4.99 17.13 -11.35
N GLU A 358 -4.15 18.15 -11.44
CA GLU A 358 -2.73 18.02 -11.82
C GLU A 358 -1.99 17.11 -10.84
N ARG A 359 -2.15 17.31 -9.52
CA ARG A 359 -1.55 16.48 -8.50
C ARG A 359 -2.07 15.04 -8.55
N ILE A 360 -3.40 14.85 -8.62
CA ILE A 360 -4.02 13.52 -8.74
C ILE A 360 -3.47 12.78 -9.96
N TYR A 361 -3.33 13.45 -11.10
CA TYR A 361 -2.79 12.87 -12.33
C TYR A 361 -1.35 12.36 -12.15
N ARG A 362 -0.47 13.18 -11.55
CA ARG A 362 0.93 12.80 -11.29
C ARG A 362 1.03 11.67 -10.29
N ASP A 363 0.34 11.79 -9.18
CA ASP A 363 0.39 10.84 -8.08
C ASP A 363 -0.11 9.48 -8.52
N LEU A 364 -1.29 9.40 -9.14
CA LEU A 364 -1.83 8.14 -9.61
C LEU A 364 -0.98 7.53 -10.72
N SER A 365 -0.52 8.32 -11.71
CA SER A 365 0.33 7.84 -12.80
C SER A 365 1.64 7.23 -12.30
N PHE A 366 2.19 7.75 -11.21
CA PHE A 366 3.37 7.21 -10.56
C PHE A 366 3.04 5.97 -9.72
N TYR A 367 2.00 6.05 -8.86
CA TYR A 367 1.73 5.02 -7.88
C TYR A 367 1.26 3.69 -8.49
N VAL A 368 0.50 3.71 -9.57
CA VAL A 368 0.07 2.48 -10.27
C VAL A 368 1.26 1.65 -10.82
N ARG A 369 2.48 2.22 -10.85
CA ARG A 369 3.72 1.51 -11.24
C ARG A 369 4.41 0.80 -10.08
N HIS A 370 3.81 0.82 -8.90
CA HIS A 370 4.33 0.13 -7.72
C HIS A 370 4.51 -1.38 -7.94
N ASP A 371 3.62 -2.02 -8.70
CA ASP A 371 3.67 -3.42 -9.09
C ASP A 371 3.67 -3.60 -10.61
N ASN A 372 3.98 -4.82 -11.07
CA ASN A 372 3.88 -5.20 -12.47
C ASN A 372 2.48 -5.76 -12.77
N ALA A 373 1.59 -4.91 -13.27
CA ALA A 373 0.21 -5.28 -13.62
C ALA A 373 0.14 -6.41 -14.68
N ASP A 374 1.07 -6.44 -15.64
CA ASP A 374 1.10 -7.48 -16.66
C ASP A 374 1.42 -8.86 -16.07
N HIS A 375 2.30 -8.89 -15.04
CA HIS A 375 2.59 -10.12 -14.32
C HIS A 375 1.37 -10.64 -13.55
N VAL A 376 0.63 -9.75 -12.89
CA VAL A 376 -0.62 -10.10 -12.20
C VAL A 376 -1.64 -10.70 -13.17
N LEU A 377 -1.85 -10.05 -14.31
CA LEU A 377 -2.77 -10.55 -15.34
C LEU A 377 -2.34 -11.89 -15.92
N ALA A 378 -1.04 -12.07 -16.19
CA ALA A 378 -0.51 -13.34 -16.68
C ALA A 378 -0.74 -14.46 -15.64
N THR A 379 -0.55 -14.16 -14.35
CA THR A 379 -0.81 -15.11 -13.25
C THR A 379 -2.28 -15.50 -13.17
N ILE A 380 -3.19 -14.53 -13.26
CA ILE A 380 -4.64 -14.76 -13.32
C ILE A 380 -4.98 -15.63 -14.53
N GLY A 381 -4.44 -15.30 -15.72
CA GLY A 381 -4.66 -16.05 -16.94
C GLY A 381 -4.21 -17.51 -16.86
N ARG A 382 -3.05 -17.76 -16.26
CA ARG A 382 -2.55 -19.14 -16.01
C ARG A 382 -3.51 -19.92 -15.12
N GLY A 383 -3.99 -19.31 -14.04
CA GLY A 383 -4.96 -19.94 -13.15
C GLY A 383 -6.25 -20.35 -13.89
N ILE A 384 -6.80 -19.47 -14.73
CA ILE A 384 -7.97 -19.75 -15.55
C ILE A 384 -7.73 -20.91 -16.53
N LEU A 385 -6.53 -20.99 -17.11
CA LEU A 385 -6.13 -22.04 -18.05
C LEU A 385 -5.72 -23.35 -17.36
N GLY A 386 -5.81 -23.45 -16.04
CA GLY A 386 -5.40 -24.63 -15.28
C GLY A 386 -3.90 -24.91 -15.30
N GLN A 387 -3.09 -23.90 -15.64
CA GLN A 387 -1.63 -23.99 -15.62
C GLN A 387 -1.08 -23.73 -14.22
N ALA A 388 0.10 -24.27 -13.90
CA ALA A 388 0.79 -23.96 -12.66
C ALA A 388 1.04 -22.44 -12.56
N HIS A 389 0.67 -21.85 -11.45
CA HIS A 389 0.83 -20.42 -11.19
C HIS A 389 1.14 -20.18 -9.71
N ASP A 390 1.82 -19.08 -9.47
CA ASP A 390 2.12 -18.60 -8.13
C ASP A 390 1.45 -17.23 -7.97
N LEU A 391 0.61 -17.08 -6.97
CA LEU A 391 -0.01 -15.79 -6.62
C LEU A 391 1.00 -14.83 -5.96
N SER A 392 2.17 -15.31 -5.59
CA SER A 392 3.24 -14.49 -5.03
C SER A 392 3.98 -13.75 -6.14
N PHE A 393 4.02 -12.42 -6.04
CA PHE A 393 4.80 -11.57 -6.95
C PHE A 393 6.32 -11.77 -6.82
N PHE A 394 6.76 -12.50 -5.80
CA PHE A 394 8.17 -12.68 -5.46
C PHE A 394 8.79 -13.94 -6.06
N ASN A 395 8.00 -14.92 -6.44
CA ASN A 395 8.50 -16.22 -6.83
C ASN A 395 7.91 -16.67 -8.18
N PRO A 396 8.50 -16.30 -9.32
CA PRO A 396 8.13 -16.94 -10.58
C PRO A 396 8.64 -18.38 -10.55
N LYS A 397 7.86 -19.31 -9.96
CA LYS A 397 8.21 -20.75 -9.98
C LYS A 397 8.27 -21.34 -11.38
N ASP A 398 7.81 -20.64 -12.41
CA ASP A 398 7.38 -21.26 -13.66
C ASP A 398 8.02 -20.72 -14.94
N ALA A 399 9.07 -19.93 -14.86
CA ALA A 399 9.79 -19.57 -16.07
C ALA A 399 10.70 -20.69 -16.61
N ASP A 400 10.93 -21.76 -15.82
CA ASP A 400 11.94 -22.79 -16.13
C ASP A 400 11.41 -24.24 -16.20
N GLN A 401 10.11 -24.48 -16.14
CA GLN A 401 9.60 -25.82 -16.47
C GLN A 401 9.17 -25.82 -17.93
N GLY A 402 10.18 -26.14 -18.73
CA GLY A 402 10.22 -26.39 -20.14
C GLY A 402 8.90 -26.37 -20.90
N ALA A 403 8.87 -25.50 -21.91
CA ALA A 403 8.15 -25.86 -23.11
C ALA A 403 8.73 -27.18 -23.66
N PRO A 404 7.91 -28.14 -24.12
CA PRO A 404 8.40 -29.35 -24.75
C PRO A 404 9.21 -29.08 -25.99
#